data_6579ab5f265e10fd6f213ec3460df2b8
#
_entry.id   6579ab5f265e10fd6f213ec3460df2b8
#
_cell.length_a   1.000
_cell.length_b   1.000
_cell.length_c   1.000
_cell.angle_alpha   90.00
_cell.angle_beta   90.00
_cell.angle_gamma   90.00
#
_symmetry.space_group_name_H-M   'P 1'
#
loop_
_entity.id
_entity.type
_entity.pdbx_description
1 polymer ?
#
loop_
_entity_poly.entity_id
_entity_poly.type
_entity_poly.pdbx_seq_one_letter_code
_entity_poly.pdbx_strand_id
1 'polypeptide(L)'
;MNDFLQRWISEKHRQRGQRALERQLNYQQEKARLLKNRKRQTVLGIFQRANLVRQRLEKFQPISGESRILEVGSGAHGLIFGFGNEFAIGIDPLAAHYKKLFPVWQGNAQTIAAIGEKLPFSNSSFDVVLSDNVIDHAENPIAILEEITRVLKPSGLFYFTVNVHHPIYSLASAAHGFWNAFGIRFELSPFADHTVHFTESQIKKVFARLPLQILQESSSVAQLKFANRQLKSRNFIDSLKKGFYKNAVFEFIAIRN
;
A
#
# COMPACT_ATOMS: atom_id res chain seq x y z
N MET A 1 -14.67 -27.15 12.42
CA MET A 1 -14.89 -25.76 12.88
C MET A 1 -16.18 -25.30 12.22
N ASN A 2 -17.16 -24.85 13.02
CA ASN A 2 -18.56 -24.73 12.63
C ASN A 2 -18.74 -23.74 11.46
N ASP A 3 -19.43 -24.13 10.40
CA ASP A 3 -19.75 -23.34 9.19
C ASP A 3 -20.38 -21.96 9.53
N PHE A 4 -21.15 -21.92 10.61
CA PHE A 4 -21.70 -20.68 11.18
C PHE A 4 -20.60 -19.70 11.65
N LEU A 5 -19.56 -20.20 12.33
CA LEU A 5 -18.47 -19.37 12.82
C LEU A 5 -17.65 -18.78 11.67
N GLN A 6 -17.40 -19.56 10.62
CA GLN A 6 -16.72 -19.11 9.41
C GLN A 6 -17.52 -18.05 8.66
N ARG A 7 -18.81 -18.23 8.49
CA ARG A 7 -19.72 -17.24 7.89
C ARG A 7 -19.78 -15.95 8.70
N TRP A 8 -19.85 -16.05 10.02
CA TRP A 8 -19.87 -14.87 10.90
C TRP A 8 -18.56 -14.10 10.85
N ILE A 9 -17.41 -14.78 10.83
CA ILE A 9 -16.09 -14.15 10.71
C ILE A 9 -15.97 -13.45 9.34
N SER A 10 -16.33 -14.11 8.25
CA SER A 10 -16.27 -13.54 6.89
C SER A 10 -17.19 -12.32 6.75
N GLU A 11 -18.39 -12.35 7.32
CA GLU A 11 -19.30 -11.21 7.32
C GLU A 11 -18.74 -10.02 8.12
N LYS A 12 -18.13 -10.25 9.27
CA LYS A 12 -17.44 -9.22 10.07
C LYS A 12 -16.27 -8.58 9.31
N HIS A 13 -15.48 -9.39 8.58
CA HIS A 13 -14.39 -8.89 7.74
C HIS A 13 -14.93 -8.03 6.60
N ARG A 14 -15.96 -8.48 5.89
CA ARG A 14 -16.61 -7.73 4.82
C ARG A 14 -17.14 -6.37 5.29
N GLN A 15 -17.83 -6.32 6.42
CA GLN A 15 -18.34 -5.07 7.01
C GLN A 15 -17.22 -4.14 7.44
N ARG A 16 -16.07 -4.67 7.88
CA ARG A 16 -14.88 -3.86 8.22
C ARG A 16 -14.26 -3.27 6.95
N GLY A 17 -14.11 -4.06 5.90
CA GLY A 17 -13.61 -3.60 4.59
C GLY A 17 -14.48 -2.48 4.01
N GLN A 18 -15.81 -2.65 4.01
CA GLN A 18 -16.74 -1.62 3.54
C GLN A 18 -16.59 -0.30 4.31
N ARG A 19 -16.55 -0.36 5.64
CA ARG A 19 -16.33 0.85 6.47
C ARG A 19 -14.98 1.51 6.24
N ALA A 20 -13.93 0.74 5.94
CA ALA A 20 -12.63 1.28 5.58
C ALA A 20 -12.68 2.02 4.24
N LEU A 21 -13.34 1.46 3.22
CA LEU A 21 -13.55 2.11 1.93
C LEU A 21 -14.38 3.39 2.04
N GLU A 22 -15.45 3.40 2.84
CA GLU A 22 -16.25 4.58 3.09
C GLU A 22 -15.45 5.71 3.76
N ARG A 23 -14.64 5.38 4.79
CA ARG A 23 -13.75 6.36 5.43
C ARG A 23 -12.72 6.90 4.44
N GLN A 24 -12.13 6.03 3.64
CA GLN A 24 -11.17 6.43 2.62
C GLN A 24 -11.81 7.36 1.58
N LEU A 25 -13.03 7.06 1.13
CA LEU A 25 -13.76 7.91 0.20
C LEU A 25 -14.06 9.28 0.81
N ASN A 26 -14.55 9.34 2.05
CA ASN A 26 -14.84 10.58 2.76
C ASN A 26 -13.57 11.45 2.92
N TYR A 27 -12.45 10.83 3.32
CA TYR A 27 -11.17 11.50 3.39
C TYR A 27 -10.74 12.10 2.04
N GLN A 28 -10.89 11.34 0.95
CA GLN A 28 -10.51 11.81 -0.38
C GLN A 28 -11.46 12.89 -0.92
N GLN A 29 -12.74 12.87 -0.55
CA GLN A 29 -13.69 13.96 -0.86
C GLN A 29 -13.28 15.26 -0.19
N GLU A 30 -12.90 15.22 1.09
CA GLU A 30 -12.41 16.38 1.81
C GLU A 30 -11.08 16.88 1.19
N LYS A 31 -10.16 15.96 0.92
CA LYS A 31 -8.89 16.28 0.26
C LYS A 31 -9.10 16.92 -1.12
N ALA A 32 -10.09 16.48 -1.90
CA ALA A 32 -10.41 17.07 -3.20
C ALA A 32 -10.82 18.54 -3.06
N ARG A 33 -11.58 18.89 -2.01
CA ARG A 33 -11.94 20.29 -1.71
C ARG A 33 -10.70 21.13 -1.41
N LEU A 34 -9.79 20.62 -0.57
CA LEU A 34 -8.54 21.32 -0.21
C LEU A 34 -7.57 21.47 -1.39
N LEU A 35 -7.54 20.50 -2.29
CA LEU A 35 -6.65 20.51 -3.46
C LEU A 35 -7.19 21.31 -4.65
N LYS A 36 -8.41 21.87 -4.56
CA LYS A 36 -9.05 22.60 -5.65
C LYS A 36 -8.13 23.67 -6.28
N ASN A 37 -7.40 24.40 -5.44
CA ASN A 37 -6.49 25.47 -5.86
C ASN A 37 -5.02 25.02 -6.04
N ARG A 38 -4.71 23.72 -5.78
CA ARG A 38 -3.35 23.15 -5.84
C ARG A 38 -3.19 22.05 -6.89
N LYS A 39 -4.12 21.96 -7.85
CA LYS A 39 -4.14 20.91 -8.87
C LYS A 39 -2.81 20.78 -9.61
N ARG A 40 -2.25 21.89 -10.10
CA ARG A 40 -0.97 21.89 -10.83
C ARG A 40 0.18 21.36 -9.96
N GLN A 41 0.25 21.78 -8.70
CA GLN A 41 1.29 21.31 -7.78
C GLN A 41 1.12 19.81 -7.46
N THR A 42 -0.11 19.33 -7.31
CA THR A 42 -0.41 17.91 -7.10
C THR A 42 0.03 17.09 -8.31
N VAL A 43 -0.32 17.51 -9.51
CA VAL A 43 0.09 16.85 -10.76
C VAL A 43 1.62 16.76 -10.85
N LEU A 44 2.33 17.88 -10.65
CA LEU A 44 3.79 17.90 -10.64
C LEU A 44 4.37 16.92 -9.61
N GLY A 45 3.80 16.86 -8.40
CA GLY A 45 4.24 15.92 -7.37
C GLY A 45 4.03 14.45 -7.76
N ILE A 46 2.92 14.12 -8.43
CA ILE A 46 2.68 12.76 -8.97
C ILE A 46 3.73 12.41 -10.01
N PHE A 47 3.97 13.28 -10.99
CA PHE A 47 4.97 13.06 -12.04
C PHE A 47 6.39 12.93 -11.48
N GLN A 48 6.76 13.76 -10.51
CA GLN A 48 8.08 13.68 -9.86
C GLN A 48 8.26 12.34 -9.14
N ARG A 49 7.27 11.88 -8.37
CA ARG A 49 7.32 10.59 -7.69
C ARG A 49 7.41 9.43 -8.69
N ALA A 50 6.55 9.43 -9.70
CA ALA A 50 6.54 8.42 -10.74
C ALA A 50 7.87 8.34 -11.48
N ASN A 51 8.44 9.49 -11.86
CA ASN A 51 9.74 9.56 -12.53
C ASN A 51 10.89 9.04 -11.65
N LEU A 52 10.90 9.37 -10.36
CA LEU A 52 11.89 8.84 -9.41
C LEU A 52 11.82 7.30 -9.29
N VAL A 53 10.61 6.75 -9.22
CA VAL A 53 10.41 5.29 -9.18
C VAL A 53 10.84 4.67 -10.52
N ARG A 54 10.44 5.25 -11.64
CA ARG A 54 10.83 4.78 -12.97
C ARG A 54 12.35 4.74 -13.13
N GLN A 55 13.07 5.81 -12.79
CA GLN A 55 14.54 5.87 -12.84
C GLN A 55 15.22 4.80 -11.97
N ARG A 56 14.61 4.44 -10.84
CA ARG A 56 15.13 3.35 -10.00
C ARG A 56 14.94 1.98 -10.63
N LEU A 57 13.78 1.73 -11.23
CA LEU A 57 13.48 0.49 -11.94
C LEU A 57 14.39 0.34 -13.18
N GLU A 58 14.60 1.42 -13.93
CA GLU A 58 15.42 1.45 -15.14
C GLU A 58 16.91 1.19 -14.89
N LYS A 59 17.38 1.22 -13.64
CA LYS A 59 18.73 0.74 -13.27
C LYS A 59 18.89 -0.77 -13.45
N PHE A 60 17.79 -1.51 -13.41
CA PHE A 60 17.79 -2.97 -13.51
C PHE A 60 17.32 -3.45 -14.88
N GLN A 61 16.34 -2.77 -15.44
CA GLN A 61 15.80 -3.14 -16.75
C GLN A 61 15.13 -1.92 -17.40
N PRO A 62 15.37 -1.66 -18.71
CA PRO A 62 14.73 -0.54 -19.42
C PRO A 62 13.21 -0.71 -19.48
N ILE A 63 12.49 0.39 -19.28
CA ILE A 63 11.03 0.46 -19.41
C ILE A 63 10.70 1.23 -20.69
N SER A 64 10.34 0.52 -21.75
CA SER A 64 9.95 1.12 -23.03
C SER A 64 8.52 1.71 -22.97
N GLY A 65 8.14 2.49 -23.97
CA GLY A 65 6.76 2.98 -24.12
C GLY A 65 5.73 1.85 -24.27
N GLU A 66 6.14 0.70 -24.80
CA GLU A 66 5.30 -0.48 -25.01
C GLU A 66 5.21 -1.39 -23.76
N SER A 67 6.01 -1.14 -22.72
CA SER A 67 5.97 -1.91 -21.49
C SER A 67 4.59 -1.84 -20.85
N ARG A 68 4.03 -3.00 -20.51
CA ARG A 68 2.73 -3.09 -19.82
C ARG A 68 2.95 -2.91 -18.32
N ILE A 69 2.33 -1.89 -17.76
CA ILE A 69 2.53 -1.50 -16.36
C ILE A 69 1.20 -1.59 -15.62
N LEU A 70 1.23 -2.25 -14.47
CA LEU A 70 0.10 -2.33 -13.54
C LEU A 70 0.46 -1.63 -12.23
N GLU A 71 -0.44 -0.80 -11.71
CA GLU A 71 -0.39 -0.38 -10.30
C GLU A 71 -1.56 -0.99 -9.53
N VAL A 72 -1.24 -1.80 -8.54
CA VAL A 72 -2.21 -2.40 -7.61
C VAL A 72 -2.41 -1.42 -6.45
N GLY A 73 -3.67 -0.98 -6.26
CA GLY A 73 -4.00 0.07 -5.29
C GLY A 73 -3.58 1.46 -5.74
N SER A 74 -3.88 1.82 -7.00
CA SER A 74 -3.49 3.13 -7.56
C SER A 74 -4.07 4.33 -6.81
N GLY A 75 -5.15 4.13 -6.07
CA GLY A 75 -5.75 5.16 -5.23
C GLY A 75 -6.09 6.45 -5.97
N ALA A 76 -6.16 7.51 -5.20
CA ALA A 76 -6.46 8.85 -5.74
C ALA A 76 -5.25 9.52 -6.41
N HIS A 77 -4.02 9.14 -6.05
CA HIS A 77 -2.78 9.85 -6.44
C HIS A 77 -1.65 8.87 -6.78
N GLY A 78 -1.98 7.75 -7.43
CA GLY A 78 -1.04 6.69 -7.79
C GLY A 78 0.12 7.13 -8.67
N LEU A 79 1.17 6.32 -8.68
CA LEU A 79 2.34 6.49 -9.52
C LEU A 79 1.97 6.36 -11.01
N ILE A 80 1.00 5.51 -11.32
CA ILE A 80 0.56 5.19 -12.67
C ILE A 80 0.16 6.45 -13.47
N PHE A 81 -0.41 7.45 -12.80
CA PHE A 81 -0.85 8.69 -13.45
C PHE A 81 0.31 9.59 -13.92
N GLY A 82 1.52 9.33 -13.47
CA GLY A 82 2.74 10.04 -13.89
C GLY A 82 3.75 9.16 -14.63
N PHE A 83 3.44 7.88 -14.85
CA PHE A 83 4.38 6.94 -15.49
C PHE A 83 4.53 7.15 -17.00
N GLY A 84 3.47 7.68 -17.67
CA GLY A 84 3.55 8.10 -19.07
C GLY A 84 3.60 6.95 -20.08
N ASN A 85 3.18 5.73 -19.73
CA ASN A 85 3.12 4.60 -20.64
C ASN A 85 1.71 4.42 -21.22
N GLU A 86 1.63 4.07 -22.50
CA GLU A 86 0.36 3.83 -23.20
C GLU A 86 -0.43 2.66 -22.59
N PHE A 87 0.26 1.59 -22.18
CA PHE A 87 -0.34 0.39 -21.57
C PHE A 87 -0.26 0.39 -20.04
N ALA A 88 -0.44 1.57 -19.45
CA ALA A 88 -0.44 1.73 -17.99
C ALA A 88 -1.86 1.60 -17.43
N ILE A 89 -2.06 0.66 -16.50
CA ILE A 89 -3.35 0.38 -15.87
C ILE A 89 -3.21 0.46 -14.36
N GLY A 90 -4.11 1.24 -13.71
CA GLY A 90 -4.27 1.25 -12.26
C GLY A 90 -5.48 0.43 -11.84
N ILE A 91 -5.41 -0.27 -10.72
CA ILE A 91 -6.58 -0.86 -10.08
C ILE A 91 -6.75 -0.31 -8.67
N ASP A 92 -8.00 -0.06 -8.30
CA ASP A 92 -8.39 0.34 -6.95
C ASP A 92 -9.88 0.11 -6.76
N PRO A 93 -10.38 -0.37 -5.63
CA PRO A 93 -11.83 -0.55 -5.40
C PRO A 93 -12.64 0.74 -5.60
N LEU A 94 -12.04 1.91 -5.33
CA LEU A 94 -12.66 3.22 -5.44
C LEU A 94 -12.32 3.96 -6.75
N ALA A 95 -11.72 3.32 -7.75
CA ALA A 95 -11.26 3.94 -8.99
C ALA A 95 -12.31 4.82 -9.67
N ALA A 96 -13.57 4.34 -9.76
CA ALA A 96 -14.66 5.09 -10.37
C ALA A 96 -14.99 6.40 -9.61
N HIS A 97 -14.82 6.40 -8.29
CA HIS A 97 -15.02 7.59 -7.45
C HIS A 97 -13.85 8.57 -7.60
N TYR A 98 -12.63 8.08 -7.62
CA TYR A 98 -11.45 8.91 -7.78
C TYR A 98 -11.38 9.60 -9.13
N LYS A 99 -11.81 8.92 -10.19
CA LYS A 99 -11.93 9.52 -11.53
C LYS A 99 -12.85 10.74 -11.55
N LYS A 100 -13.94 10.71 -10.77
CA LYS A 100 -14.86 11.85 -10.61
C LYS A 100 -14.27 12.95 -9.73
N LEU A 101 -13.59 12.60 -8.64
CA LEU A 101 -13.00 13.57 -7.70
C LEU A 101 -11.78 14.29 -8.25
N PHE A 102 -10.96 13.59 -9.04
CA PHE A 102 -9.65 14.04 -9.50
C PHE A 102 -9.45 13.89 -11.02
N PRO A 103 -10.36 14.41 -11.86
CA PRO A 103 -10.33 14.15 -13.31
C PRO A 103 -9.05 14.65 -14.00
N VAL A 104 -8.35 15.62 -13.42
CA VAL A 104 -7.16 16.26 -14.03
C VAL A 104 -6.01 15.28 -14.22
N TRP A 105 -5.73 14.41 -13.26
CA TRP A 105 -4.64 13.41 -13.36
C TRP A 105 -5.13 11.99 -13.51
N GLN A 106 -6.33 11.67 -13.05
CA GLN A 106 -6.93 10.35 -13.22
C GLN A 106 -7.19 9.97 -14.69
N GLY A 107 -7.20 10.95 -15.59
CA GLY A 107 -7.28 10.75 -17.03
C GLY A 107 -5.97 10.31 -17.69
N ASN A 108 -4.83 10.38 -17.00
CA ASN A 108 -3.52 10.07 -17.56
C ASN A 108 -3.24 8.56 -17.68
N ALA A 109 -4.06 7.71 -17.06
CA ALA A 109 -3.96 6.26 -17.17
C ALA A 109 -5.34 5.62 -17.10
N GLN A 110 -5.46 4.41 -17.61
CA GLN A 110 -6.68 3.63 -17.43
C GLN A 110 -6.78 3.15 -15.99
N THR A 111 -7.99 3.16 -15.42
CA THR A 111 -8.24 2.65 -14.07
C THR A 111 -9.44 1.72 -14.05
N ILE A 112 -9.34 0.63 -13.29
CA ILE A 112 -10.36 -0.41 -13.14
C ILE A 112 -10.74 -0.52 -11.67
N ALA A 113 -12.05 -0.56 -11.39
CA ALA A 113 -12.56 -0.84 -10.05
C ALA A 113 -12.44 -2.33 -9.76
N ALA A 114 -11.38 -2.73 -9.05
CA ALA A 114 -11.11 -4.12 -8.67
C ALA A 114 -10.33 -4.18 -7.36
N ILE A 115 -10.40 -5.33 -6.68
CA ILE A 115 -9.63 -5.63 -5.47
C ILE A 115 -8.31 -6.30 -5.83
N GLY A 116 -7.28 -6.04 -5.04
CA GLY A 116 -5.93 -6.59 -5.28
C GLY A 116 -5.84 -8.09 -5.04
N GLU A 117 -6.71 -8.66 -4.21
CA GLU A 117 -6.79 -10.09 -3.89
C GLU A 117 -7.27 -10.95 -5.05
N LYS A 118 -7.83 -10.36 -6.11
CA LYS A 118 -8.29 -11.05 -7.32
C LYS A 118 -8.17 -10.12 -8.52
N LEU A 119 -7.01 -10.13 -9.16
CA LEU A 119 -6.74 -9.28 -10.31
C LEU A 119 -7.43 -9.81 -11.58
N PRO A 120 -8.16 -8.97 -12.34
CA PRO A 120 -8.89 -9.38 -13.54
C PRO A 120 -7.96 -9.49 -14.77
N PHE A 121 -6.77 -10.07 -14.59
CA PHE A 121 -5.76 -10.20 -15.63
C PHE A 121 -5.24 -11.63 -15.71
N SER A 122 -4.81 -12.04 -16.91
CA SER A 122 -4.16 -13.33 -17.13
C SER A 122 -2.78 -13.40 -16.45
N ASN A 123 -2.25 -14.61 -16.27
CA ASN A 123 -0.89 -14.82 -15.77
C ASN A 123 0.13 -14.14 -16.70
N SER A 124 1.22 -13.65 -16.13
CA SER A 124 2.35 -13.11 -16.90
C SER A 124 1.94 -12.05 -17.93
N SER A 125 1.12 -11.09 -17.52
CA SER A 125 0.54 -10.05 -18.38
C SER A 125 1.32 -8.73 -18.36
N PHE A 126 2.10 -8.47 -17.30
CA PHE A 126 2.74 -7.17 -17.07
C PHE A 126 4.26 -7.28 -16.99
N ASP A 127 4.95 -6.32 -17.59
CA ASP A 127 6.41 -6.17 -17.51
C ASP A 127 6.83 -5.54 -16.18
N VAL A 128 6.00 -4.62 -15.66
CA VAL A 128 6.22 -3.94 -14.38
C VAL A 128 4.92 -3.96 -13.57
N VAL A 129 5.03 -4.29 -12.29
CA VAL A 129 3.94 -4.11 -11.32
C VAL A 129 4.40 -3.18 -10.20
N LEU A 130 3.55 -2.22 -9.86
CA LEU A 130 3.75 -1.26 -8.78
C LEU A 130 2.72 -1.52 -7.68
N SER A 131 3.14 -1.42 -6.40
CA SER A 131 2.25 -1.42 -5.25
C SER A 131 2.81 -0.48 -4.19
N ASP A 132 2.24 0.73 -4.11
CA ASP A 132 2.74 1.82 -3.27
C ASP A 132 1.82 2.03 -2.06
N ASN A 133 2.22 1.47 -0.92
CA ASN A 133 1.53 1.59 0.38
C ASN A 133 0.08 1.07 0.36
N VAL A 134 -0.11 -0.19 -0.02
CA VAL A 134 -1.43 -0.79 -0.26
C VAL A 134 -1.77 -1.91 0.70
N ILE A 135 -0.84 -2.84 0.91
CA ILE A 135 -1.16 -4.13 1.56
C ILE A 135 -1.51 -4.02 3.04
N ASP A 136 -1.12 -2.95 3.71
CA ASP A 136 -1.49 -2.65 5.09
C ASP A 136 -2.97 -2.26 5.26
N HIS A 137 -3.65 -1.93 4.15
CA HIS A 137 -5.09 -1.66 4.08
C HIS A 137 -5.92 -2.85 3.58
N ALA A 138 -5.28 -3.93 3.13
CA ALA A 138 -5.92 -5.08 2.53
C ALA A 138 -6.57 -6.02 3.56
N GLU A 139 -7.60 -6.76 3.13
CA GLU A 139 -8.17 -7.85 3.93
C GLU A 139 -7.23 -9.06 3.96
N ASN A 140 -6.64 -9.39 2.81
CA ASN A 140 -5.67 -10.48 2.68
C ASN A 140 -4.40 -10.01 1.93
N PRO A 141 -3.42 -9.43 2.65
CA PRO A 141 -2.16 -8.96 2.05
C PRO A 141 -1.40 -10.01 1.25
N ILE A 142 -1.45 -11.28 1.70
CA ILE A 142 -0.73 -12.38 1.06
C ILE A 142 -1.35 -12.68 -0.30
N ALA A 143 -2.68 -12.75 -0.38
CA ALA A 143 -3.37 -12.97 -1.65
C ALA A 143 -3.06 -11.88 -2.69
N ILE A 144 -2.93 -10.61 -2.26
CA ILE A 144 -2.49 -9.52 -3.16
C ILE A 144 -1.10 -9.79 -3.73
N LEU A 145 -0.15 -10.18 -2.88
CA LEU A 145 1.22 -10.44 -3.31
C LEU A 145 1.32 -11.67 -4.24
N GLU A 146 0.52 -12.71 -3.98
CA GLU A 146 0.39 -13.88 -4.85
C GLU A 146 -0.19 -13.49 -6.21
N GLU A 147 -1.23 -12.67 -6.26
CA GLU A 147 -1.84 -12.16 -7.48
C GLU A 147 -0.88 -11.25 -8.26
N ILE A 148 -0.16 -10.35 -7.58
CA ILE A 148 0.90 -9.54 -8.19
C ILE A 148 1.94 -10.45 -8.86
N THR A 149 2.40 -11.47 -8.14
CA THR A 149 3.39 -12.43 -8.66
C THR A 149 2.82 -13.20 -9.84
N ARG A 150 1.55 -13.59 -9.81
CA ARG A 150 0.88 -14.31 -10.89
C ARG A 150 0.82 -13.51 -12.19
N VAL A 151 0.44 -12.22 -12.09
CA VAL A 151 0.26 -11.36 -13.28
C VAL A 151 1.56 -10.77 -13.80
N LEU A 152 2.61 -10.70 -12.98
CA LEU A 152 3.94 -10.26 -13.38
C LEU A 152 4.57 -11.30 -14.32
N LYS A 153 5.20 -10.89 -15.41
CA LYS A 153 5.93 -11.78 -16.32
C LYS A 153 7.18 -12.37 -15.63
N PRO A 154 7.67 -13.55 -16.06
CA PRO A 154 9.04 -13.96 -15.72
C PRO A 154 10.01 -12.84 -16.09
N SER A 155 10.97 -12.58 -15.26
CA SER A 155 11.90 -11.43 -15.36
C SER A 155 11.24 -10.06 -15.32
N GLY A 156 9.95 -9.95 -14.99
CA GLY A 156 9.28 -8.67 -14.78
C GLY A 156 9.69 -8.00 -13.47
N LEU A 157 9.64 -6.67 -13.43
CA LEU A 157 10.00 -5.87 -12.25
C LEU A 157 8.81 -5.61 -11.34
N PHE A 158 9.04 -5.73 -10.05
CA PHE A 158 8.08 -5.40 -9.00
C PHE A 158 8.63 -4.29 -8.10
N TYR A 159 7.93 -3.15 -8.05
CA TYR A 159 8.16 -2.07 -7.09
C TYR A 159 7.15 -2.14 -5.98
N PHE A 160 7.62 -2.11 -4.74
CA PHE A 160 6.78 -2.27 -3.57
C PHE A 160 7.18 -1.31 -2.46
N THR A 161 6.17 -0.69 -1.83
CA THR A 161 6.33 0.00 -0.54
C THR A 161 5.24 -0.40 0.43
N VAL A 162 5.56 -0.36 1.72
CA VAL A 162 4.60 -0.54 2.82
C VAL A 162 5.07 0.21 4.05
N ASN A 163 4.11 0.69 4.85
CA ASN A 163 4.42 1.21 6.17
C ASN A 163 4.68 0.08 7.16
N VAL A 164 5.86 0.11 7.79
CA VAL A 164 6.23 -0.80 8.86
C VAL A 164 6.27 -0.09 10.21
N HIS A 165 5.97 -0.84 11.25
CA HIS A 165 5.82 -0.34 12.60
C HIS A 165 6.74 -1.07 13.56
N HIS A 166 7.06 -0.41 14.67
CA HIS A 166 7.76 -1.08 15.77
C HIS A 166 6.97 -2.30 16.27
N PRO A 167 7.61 -3.42 16.63
CA PRO A 167 6.93 -4.66 17.01
C PRO A 167 5.86 -4.51 18.11
N ILE A 168 5.98 -3.52 18.98
CA ILE A 168 4.99 -3.23 20.03
C ILE A 168 3.61 -2.90 19.44
N TYR A 169 3.55 -2.25 18.27
CA TYR A 169 2.28 -1.95 17.60
C TYR A 169 1.64 -3.20 16.98
N SER A 170 2.45 -4.13 16.50
CA SER A 170 1.98 -5.42 16.00
C SER A 170 1.38 -6.27 17.14
N LEU A 171 2.02 -6.29 18.31
CA LEU A 171 1.49 -6.93 19.51
C LEU A 171 0.18 -6.29 19.99
N ALA A 172 0.13 -4.96 20.04
CA ALA A 172 -1.08 -4.23 20.43
C ALA A 172 -2.23 -4.47 19.44
N SER A 173 -1.94 -4.56 18.14
CA SER A 173 -2.94 -4.89 17.11
C SER A 173 -3.48 -6.32 17.28
N ALA A 174 -2.63 -7.29 17.59
CA ALA A 174 -3.06 -8.66 17.87
C ALA A 174 -3.92 -8.73 19.14
N ALA A 175 -3.53 -8.03 20.21
CA ALA A 175 -4.32 -7.93 21.44
C ALA A 175 -5.68 -7.24 21.16
N HIS A 176 -5.72 -6.19 20.34
CA HIS A 176 -6.96 -5.53 19.94
C HIS A 176 -7.91 -6.48 19.18
N GLY A 177 -7.38 -7.32 18.30
CA GLY A 177 -8.16 -8.38 17.64
C GLY A 177 -8.80 -9.34 18.64
N PHE A 178 -8.04 -9.74 19.66
CA PHE A 178 -8.53 -10.57 20.76
C PHE A 178 -9.64 -9.88 21.58
N TRP A 179 -9.46 -8.62 21.99
CA TRP A 179 -10.47 -7.86 22.73
C TRP A 179 -11.74 -7.63 21.92
N ASN A 180 -11.63 -7.36 20.61
CA ASN A 180 -12.79 -7.24 19.73
C ASN A 180 -13.58 -8.54 19.59
N ALA A 181 -12.93 -9.71 19.64
CA ALA A 181 -13.59 -11.01 19.65
C ALA A 181 -14.44 -11.22 20.91
N PHE A 182 -14.09 -10.58 22.03
CA PHE A 182 -14.85 -10.56 23.28
C PHE A 182 -15.85 -9.41 23.41
N GLY A 183 -16.07 -8.63 22.32
CA GLY A 183 -17.04 -7.54 22.32
C GLY A 183 -16.57 -6.25 23.01
N ILE A 184 -15.32 -6.20 23.49
CA ILE A 184 -14.74 -5.01 24.11
C ILE A 184 -14.22 -4.10 23.01
N ARG A 185 -14.94 -3.03 22.71
CA ARG A 185 -14.59 -2.03 21.68
C ARG A 185 -13.69 -0.95 22.25
N PHE A 186 -12.40 -1.12 22.15
CA PHE A 186 -11.45 0.00 22.27
C PHE A 186 -11.02 0.43 20.88
N GLU A 187 -11.61 1.50 20.36
CA GLU A 187 -11.06 2.20 19.20
C GLU A 187 -9.88 3.05 19.66
N LEU A 188 -8.70 2.46 19.70
CA LEU A 188 -7.47 3.24 19.80
C LEU A 188 -7.28 3.93 18.46
N SER A 189 -7.53 5.24 18.40
CA SER A 189 -7.45 6.13 17.24
C SER A 189 -6.21 5.94 16.33
N PRO A 190 -5.03 5.47 16.79
CA PRO A 190 -3.89 5.20 15.93
C PRO A 190 -4.04 3.99 15.00
N PHE A 191 -5.04 3.13 15.18
CA PHE A 191 -5.18 1.85 14.48
C PHE A 191 -6.37 1.79 13.51
N ALA A 192 -7.11 2.90 13.37
CA ALA A 192 -8.36 2.93 12.60
C ALA A 192 -8.12 2.78 11.08
N ASP A 193 -6.95 3.19 10.58
CA ASP A 193 -6.70 3.33 9.15
C ASP A 193 -5.92 2.15 8.53
N HIS A 194 -5.22 1.34 9.34
CA HIS A 194 -4.47 0.18 8.88
C HIS A 194 -5.13 -1.12 9.33
N THR A 195 -5.39 -2.03 8.39
CA THR A 195 -5.98 -3.33 8.69
C THR A 195 -4.95 -4.26 9.30
N VAL A 196 -3.69 -4.14 8.88
CA VAL A 196 -2.55 -4.94 9.33
C VAL A 196 -1.36 -4.05 9.67
N HIS A 197 -0.71 -4.31 10.81
CA HIS A 197 0.51 -3.62 11.22
C HIS A 197 1.71 -4.54 11.02
N PHE A 198 2.40 -4.34 9.92
CA PHE A 198 3.59 -5.12 9.60
C PHE A 198 4.83 -4.61 10.34
N THR A 199 5.67 -5.54 10.76
CA THR A 199 7.07 -5.27 11.07
C THR A 199 7.92 -5.57 9.84
N GLU A 200 9.12 -4.96 9.75
CA GLU A 200 10.06 -5.23 8.67
C GLU A 200 10.38 -6.73 8.53
N SER A 201 10.59 -7.41 9.67
CA SER A 201 10.85 -8.86 9.70
C SER A 201 9.69 -9.70 9.15
N GLN A 202 8.44 -9.31 9.43
CA GLN A 202 7.27 -10.02 8.89
C GLN A 202 7.19 -9.87 7.38
N ILE A 203 7.39 -8.67 6.85
CA ILE A 203 7.41 -8.43 5.41
C ILE A 203 8.50 -9.27 4.72
N LYS A 204 9.73 -9.24 5.23
CA LYS A 204 10.83 -10.06 4.69
C LYS A 204 10.50 -11.55 4.65
N LYS A 205 9.87 -12.08 5.70
CA LYS A 205 9.43 -13.49 5.74
C LYS A 205 8.36 -13.82 4.71
N VAL A 206 7.44 -12.90 4.44
CA VAL A 206 6.41 -13.08 3.39
C VAL A 206 7.09 -13.14 2.03
N PHE A 207 7.98 -12.19 1.73
CA PHE A 207 8.66 -12.12 0.43
C PHE A 207 9.60 -13.30 0.17
N ALA A 208 10.24 -13.84 1.20
CA ALA A 208 11.09 -15.03 1.07
C ALA A 208 10.33 -16.29 0.60
N ARG A 209 8.98 -16.28 0.61
CA ARG A 209 8.13 -17.38 0.13
C ARG A 209 7.61 -17.18 -1.29
N LEU A 210 7.81 -16.00 -1.88
CA LEU A 210 7.38 -15.68 -3.22
C LEU A 210 8.50 -15.97 -4.22
N PRO A 211 8.20 -16.32 -5.48
CA PRO A 211 9.19 -16.51 -6.53
C PRO A 211 9.73 -15.15 -7.03
N LEU A 212 10.33 -14.39 -6.12
CA LEU A 212 10.85 -13.06 -6.33
C LEU A 212 12.29 -12.97 -5.82
N GLN A 213 13.17 -12.43 -6.62
CA GLN A 213 14.52 -12.04 -6.21
C GLN A 213 14.56 -10.55 -5.89
N ILE A 214 14.93 -10.19 -4.66
CA ILE A 214 15.06 -8.79 -4.26
C ILE A 214 16.36 -8.24 -4.88
N LEU A 215 16.24 -7.17 -5.66
CA LEU A 215 17.34 -6.46 -6.31
C LEU A 215 17.82 -5.27 -5.49
N GLN A 216 16.90 -4.58 -4.83
CA GLN A 216 17.17 -3.43 -3.97
C GLN A 216 16.19 -3.40 -2.81
N GLU A 217 16.68 -3.06 -1.63
CA GLU A 217 15.90 -2.88 -0.41
C GLU A 217 16.29 -1.57 0.26
N SER A 218 15.31 -0.84 0.80
CA SER A 218 15.55 0.32 1.66
C SER A 218 14.51 0.42 2.77
N SER A 219 14.92 1.01 3.89
CA SER A 219 14.06 1.20 5.05
C SER A 219 14.34 2.52 5.73
N SER A 220 13.28 3.29 6.03
CA SER A 220 13.40 4.55 6.77
C SER A 220 13.42 4.37 8.30
N VAL A 221 13.46 3.14 8.81
CA VAL A 221 13.45 2.85 10.25
C VAL A 221 14.64 3.49 10.99
N ALA A 222 15.85 3.41 10.41
CA ALA A 222 17.04 4.00 11.02
C ALA A 222 16.95 5.53 11.12
N GLN A 223 16.48 6.17 10.04
CA GLN A 223 16.28 7.63 9.98
C GLN A 223 15.24 8.09 10.99
N LEU A 224 14.09 7.39 11.09
CA LEU A 224 13.05 7.72 12.07
C LEU A 224 13.53 7.53 13.51
N LYS A 225 14.26 6.45 13.81
CA LYS A 225 14.86 6.25 15.14
C LYS A 225 15.85 7.35 15.47
N PHE A 226 16.70 7.76 14.52
CA PHE A 226 17.62 8.87 14.69
C PHE A 226 16.88 10.18 14.97
N ALA A 227 15.88 10.54 14.14
CA ALA A 227 15.07 11.73 14.33
C ALA A 227 14.35 11.73 15.69
N ASN A 228 13.76 10.61 16.11
CA ASN A 228 13.09 10.48 17.40
C ASN A 228 14.03 10.69 18.58
N ARG A 229 15.31 10.25 18.49
CA ARG A 229 16.31 10.46 19.54
C ARG A 229 16.65 11.94 19.72
N GLN A 230 16.57 12.76 18.68
CA GLN A 230 16.84 14.20 18.74
C GLN A 230 15.70 15.00 19.39
N LEU A 231 14.50 14.43 19.53
CA LEU A 231 13.39 15.10 20.19
C LEU A 231 13.69 15.30 21.68
N LYS A 232 13.36 16.48 22.22
CA LYS A 232 13.46 16.74 23.68
C LYS A 232 12.41 15.89 24.41
N SER A 233 12.83 15.13 25.41
CA SER A 233 11.91 14.41 26.32
C SER A 233 11.45 15.33 27.43
N ARG A 234 10.15 15.36 27.69
CA ARG A 234 9.55 16.10 28.82
C ARG A 234 9.47 15.25 30.08
N ASN A 235 9.43 13.92 29.92
CA ASN A 235 9.34 12.96 31.02
C ASN A 235 9.95 11.60 30.61
N PHE A 236 10.02 10.66 31.56
CA PHE A 236 10.56 9.32 31.36
C PHE A 236 9.78 8.53 30.29
N ILE A 237 8.44 8.70 30.21
CA ILE A 237 7.57 8.03 29.23
C ILE A 237 7.89 8.52 27.81
N ASP A 238 8.13 9.81 27.64
CA ASP A 238 8.54 10.38 26.34
C ASP A 238 9.92 9.86 25.93
N SER A 239 10.81 9.65 26.87
CA SER A 239 12.12 9.05 26.62
C SER A 239 12.01 7.61 26.12
N LEU A 240 11.14 6.80 26.72
CA LEU A 240 10.85 5.43 26.26
C LEU A 240 10.24 5.41 24.86
N LYS A 241 9.32 6.33 24.57
CA LYS A 241 8.68 6.45 23.23
C LYS A 241 9.65 6.75 22.09
N LYS A 242 10.83 7.33 22.38
CA LYS A 242 11.86 7.59 21.36
C LYS A 242 12.43 6.33 20.69
N GLY A 243 12.33 5.18 21.36
CA GLY A 243 12.70 3.89 20.80
C GLY A 243 11.70 3.36 19.78
N PHE A 244 10.46 3.86 19.80
CA PHE A 244 9.37 3.38 18.96
C PHE A 244 9.27 4.21 17.68
N TYR A 245 9.02 3.54 16.58
CA TYR A 245 8.75 4.17 15.29
C TYR A 245 7.40 3.71 14.76
N LYS A 246 6.72 4.62 14.05
CA LYS A 246 5.44 4.36 13.39
C LYS A 246 5.51 4.87 11.96
N ASN A 247 4.88 4.15 11.03
CA ASN A 247 4.85 4.51 9.62
C ASN A 247 6.25 4.69 9.00
N ALA A 248 7.20 3.83 9.35
CA ALA A 248 8.47 3.77 8.62
C ALA A 248 8.21 3.14 7.26
N VAL A 249 8.68 3.77 6.20
CA VAL A 249 8.56 3.22 4.84
C VAL A 249 9.59 2.12 4.67
N PHE A 250 9.12 0.94 4.30
CA PHE A 250 9.92 -0.16 3.80
C PHE A 250 9.67 -0.31 2.31
N GLU A 251 10.72 -0.30 1.52
CA GLU A 251 10.67 -0.29 0.06
C GLU A 251 11.59 -1.36 -0.49
N PHE A 252 11.18 -2.03 -1.55
CA PHE A 252 12.09 -2.81 -2.37
C PHE A 252 11.70 -2.85 -3.85
N ILE A 253 12.70 -3.21 -4.66
CA ILE A 253 12.57 -3.59 -6.06
C ILE A 253 12.95 -5.05 -6.16
N ALA A 254 12.10 -5.85 -6.81
CA ALA A 254 12.33 -7.27 -7.03
C ALA A 254 12.11 -7.63 -8.50
N ILE A 255 12.63 -8.77 -8.90
CA ILE A 255 12.39 -9.39 -10.20
C ILE A 255 11.72 -10.75 -9.98
N ARG A 256 10.80 -11.12 -10.84
CA ARG A 256 10.19 -12.46 -10.80
C ARG A 256 11.12 -13.49 -11.42
N ASN A 257 11.39 -14.57 -10.68
CA ASN A 257 12.14 -15.74 -11.15
C ASN A 257 11.39 -16.47 -12.25
#